data_2f93b78e214db53804509c18c7ec00c7
#
_entry.id   2f93b78e214db53804509c18c7ec00c7
#
_cell.length_a   1.000
_cell.length_b   1.000
_cell.length_c   1.000
_cell.angle_alpha   90.00
_cell.angle_beta   90.00
_cell.angle_gamma   90.00
#
_symmetry.space_group_name_H-M   'P 1'
#
loop_
_entity.id
_entity.type
_entity.pdbx_description
1 polymer ?
#
loop_
_entity_poly.entity_id
_entity_poly.type
_entity_poly.pdbx_seq_one_letter_code
_entity_poly.pdbx_strand_id
1 'polypeptide(L)'
;PSAKEGFKAEAMRKHPKVCVACVGDTRLVPEQFTTEYESAVIRGIAYEVSDETEKRKALRLICERYAPSNMGGFEKAVSESLSRTAIWKIEITEITGKRKKYDSQGKEMKYGRME
;
A
#
# COMPACT_ATOMS: atom_id res chain seq x y z
N PRO A 1 1.08 -6.81 6.10
CA PRO A 1 0.98 -8.02 6.93
C PRO A 1 -0.33 -8.06 7.70
N SER A 2 -0.74 -9.23 8.07
CA SER A 2 -1.94 -9.44 8.85
C SER A 2 -1.76 -10.64 9.77
N ALA A 3 -2.71 -10.85 10.70
CA ALA A 3 -2.78 -12.12 11.41
C ALA A 3 -3.11 -13.24 10.41
N LYS A 4 -2.66 -14.46 10.71
CA LYS A 4 -2.93 -15.63 9.87
C LYS A 4 -4.41 -15.98 9.84
N GLU A 5 -5.11 -15.76 10.95
CA GLU A 5 -6.52 -16.04 11.10
C GLU A 5 -7.31 -14.74 11.24
N GLY A 6 -8.56 -14.73 10.81
CA GLY A 6 -9.48 -13.63 10.91
C GLY A 6 -10.26 -13.40 9.63
N PHE A 7 -11.19 -12.47 9.69
CA PHE A 7 -12.11 -12.18 8.58
C PHE A 7 -11.38 -11.82 7.28
N LYS A 8 -10.37 -10.95 7.38
CA LYS A 8 -9.62 -10.48 6.20
C LYS A 8 -8.90 -11.63 5.49
N ALA A 9 -8.20 -12.47 6.24
CA ALA A 9 -7.49 -13.61 5.68
C ALA A 9 -8.46 -14.62 5.06
N GLU A 10 -9.56 -14.93 5.73
CA GLU A 10 -10.59 -15.82 5.18
C GLU A 10 -11.22 -15.27 3.91
N ALA A 11 -11.53 -13.97 3.91
CA ALA A 11 -12.12 -13.31 2.74
C ALA A 11 -11.19 -13.39 1.53
N MET A 12 -9.90 -13.13 1.72
CA MET A 12 -8.93 -13.19 0.62
C MET A 12 -8.68 -14.62 0.13
N ARG A 13 -8.74 -15.62 1.01
CA ARG A 13 -8.63 -17.03 0.61
C ARG A 13 -9.81 -17.46 -0.25
N LYS A 14 -11.02 -17.01 0.10
CA LYS A 14 -12.24 -17.34 -0.65
C LYS A 14 -12.40 -16.52 -1.93
N HIS A 15 -12.03 -15.24 -1.87
CA HIS A 15 -12.19 -14.28 -2.96
C HIS A 15 -10.89 -13.51 -3.16
N PRO A 16 -9.94 -14.07 -3.91
CA PRO A 16 -8.60 -13.48 -4.03
C PRO A 16 -8.53 -12.23 -4.90
N LYS A 17 -9.59 -11.88 -5.62
CA LYS A 17 -9.65 -10.61 -6.35
C LYS A 17 -9.75 -9.47 -5.35
N VAL A 18 -8.81 -8.53 -5.41
CA VAL A 18 -8.71 -7.43 -4.46
C VAL A 18 -8.58 -6.09 -5.16
N CYS A 19 -8.94 -5.05 -4.43
CA CYS A 19 -8.76 -3.68 -4.85
C CYS A 19 -8.10 -2.93 -3.70
N VAL A 20 -7.02 -2.21 -4.00
CA VAL A 20 -6.28 -1.43 -3.01
C VAL A 20 -6.33 0.03 -3.42
N ALA A 21 -6.79 0.88 -2.50
CA ALA A 21 -6.75 2.32 -2.68
C ALA A 21 -5.54 2.88 -1.94
N CYS A 22 -4.75 3.68 -2.65
CA CYS A 22 -3.58 4.35 -2.09
C CYS A 22 -3.77 5.85 -2.24
N VAL A 23 -3.54 6.58 -1.14
CA VAL A 23 -3.59 8.04 -1.16
C VAL A 23 -2.21 8.57 -0.82
N GLY A 24 -1.67 9.42 -1.70
CA GLY A 24 -0.40 10.09 -1.47
C GLY A 24 -0.57 11.39 -0.68
N ASP A 25 0.31 12.34 -0.94
CA ASP A 25 0.28 13.62 -0.24
C ASP A 25 -1.00 14.38 -0.55
N THR A 26 -1.56 15.00 0.50
CA THR A 26 -2.73 15.86 0.38
C THR A 26 -2.40 17.26 0.93
N ARG A 27 -3.01 18.29 0.34
CA ARG A 27 -2.88 19.66 0.81
C ARG A 27 -4.21 20.40 0.62
N LEU A 28 -4.70 21.01 1.69
CA LEU A 28 -5.89 21.86 1.60
C LEU A 28 -5.54 23.15 0.83
N VAL A 29 -6.43 23.54 -0.06
CA VAL A 29 -6.34 24.80 -0.81
C VAL A 29 -7.64 25.57 -0.59
N PRO A 30 -7.79 26.24 0.58
CA PRO A 30 -9.05 26.89 0.97
C PRO A 30 -9.52 27.95 -0.01
N GLU A 31 -8.61 28.70 -0.59
CA GLU A 31 -8.90 29.75 -1.56
C GLU A 31 -9.50 29.23 -2.87
N GLN A 32 -9.35 27.93 -3.12
CA GLN A 32 -9.95 27.26 -4.28
C GLN A 32 -11.10 26.33 -3.88
N PHE A 33 -11.44 26.31 -2.59
CA PHE A 33 -12.46 25.41 -2.02
C PHE A 33 -12.21 23.94 -2.36
N THR A 34 -10.96 23.51 -2.30
CA THR A 34 -10.58 22.16 -2.74
C THR A 34 -9.38 21.61 -1.96
N THR A 35 -9.00 20.40 -2.30
CA THR A 35 -7.83 19.71 -1.75
C THR A 35 -6.98 19.20 -2.91
N GLU A 36 -5.68 19.48 -2.87
CA GLU A 36 -4.74 18.80 -3.75
C GLU A 36 -4.54 17.36 -3.25
N TYR A 37 -4.43 16.41 -4.15
CA TYR A 37 -4.22 15.01 -3.79
C TYR A 37 -3.57 14.22 -4.92
N GLU A 38 -3.07 13.07 -4.55
CA GLU A 38 -2.66 12.01 -5.47
C GLU A 38 -3.27 10.72 -4.96
N SER A 39 -3.79 9.90 -5.84
CA SER A 39 -4.36 8.61 -5.46
C SER A 39 -4.14 7.59 -6.58
N ALA A 40 -4.12 6.33 -6.18
CA ALA A 40 -4.08 5.22 -7.11
C ALA A 40 -5.04 4.14 -6.64
N VAL A 41 -5.66 3.47 -7.59
CA VAL A 41 -6.48 2.28 -7.33
C VAL A 41 -5.82 1.12 -8.05
N ILE A 42 -5.50 0.09 -7.31
CA ILE A 42 -4.82 -1.11 -7.79
C ILE A 42 -5.81 -2.26 -7.73
N ARG A 43 -5.99 -2.96 -8.84
CA ARG A 43 -6.78 -4.19 -8.89
C ARG A 43 -5.84 -5.35 -9.14
N GLY A 44 -6.10 -6.46 -8.49
CA GLY A 44 -5.22 -7.61 -8.66
C GLY A 44 -5.73 -8.85 -7.94
N ILE A 45 -4.85 -9.83 -7.90
CA ILE A 45 -5.11 -11.12 -7.28
C ILE A 45 -4.18 -11.26 -6.07
N ALA A 46 -4.76 -11.56 -4.91
CA ALA A 46 -4.01 -11.76 -3.67
C ALA A 46 -3.54 -13.20 -3.54
N TYR A 47 -2.27 -13.37 -3.18
CA TYR A 47 -1.66 -14.67 -2.90
C TYR A 47 -1.01 -14.62 -1.54
N GLU A 48 -1.24 -15.64 -0.73
CA GLU A 48 -0.54 -15.76 0.56
C GLU A 48 0.89 -16.24 0.31
N VAL A 49 1.86 -15.54 0.90
CA VAL A 49 3.28 -15.89 0.80
C VAL A 49 3.59 -16.90 1.91
N SER A 50 4.01 -18.11 1.52
CA SER A 50 4.34 -19.18 2.46
C SER A 50 5.84 -19.32 2.74
N ASP A 51 6.70 -18.90 1.82
CA ASP A 51 8.15 -19.00 1.98
C ASP A 51 8.66 -17.99 3.03
N GLU A 52 9.37 -18.47 4.05
CA GLU A 52 9.89 -17.63 5.14
C GLU A 52 10.86 -16.56 4.66
N THR A 53 11.72 -16.88 3.71
CA THR A 53 12.68 -15.92 3.17
C THR A 53 11.97 -14.77 2.48
N GLU A 54 10.96 -15.10 1.68
CA GLU A 54 10.14 -14.10 0.99
C GLU A 54 9.34 -13.27 1.99
N LYS A 55 8.78 -13.89 3.03
CA LYS A 55 8.07 -13.18 4.10
C LYS A 55 8.98 -12.19 4.82
N ARG A 56 10.19 -12.60 5.19
CA ARG A 56 11.17 -11.73 5.85
C ARG A 56 11.54 -10.54 4.97
N LYS A 57 11.76 -10.78 3.69
CA LYS A 57 12.10 -9.75 2.72
C LYS A 57 10.98 -8.71 2.59
N ALA A 58 9.74 -9.16 2.51
CA ALA A 58 8.58 -8.27 2.44
C ALA A 58 8.42 -7.44 3.71
N LEU A 59 8.56 -8.07 4.89
CA LEU A 59 8.48 -7.37 6.17
C LEU A 59 9.60 -6.33 6.30
N ARG A 60 10.81 -6.66 5.83
CA ARG A 60 11.92 -5.71 5.84
C ARG A 60 11.60 -4.46 5.02
N LEU A 61 11.07 -4.64 3.81
CA LEU A 61 10.68 -3.52 2.95
C LEU A 61 9.63 -2.63 3.62
N ILE A 62 8.63 -3.24 4.26
CA ILE A 62 7.58 -2.50 4.97
C ILE A 62 8.18 -1.73 6.15
N CYS A 63 9.02 -2.37 6.96
CA CYS A 63 9.62 -1.74 8.12
C CYS A 63 10.60 -0.63 7.75
N GLU A 64 11.37 -0.80 6.69
CA GLU A 64 12.28 0.24 6.18
C GLU A 64 11.50 1.47 5.73
N ARG A 65 10.31 1.27 5.16
CA ARG A 65 9.45 2.35 4.69
C ARG A 65 8.78 3.11 5.82
N TYR A 66 8.28 2.40 6.84
CA TYR A 66 7.41 2.98 7.86
C TYR A 66 8.03 3.11 9.24
N ALA A 67 9.12 2.42 9.50
CA ALA A 67 9.82 2.47 10.78
C ALA A 67 11.35 2.44 10.62
N PRO A 68 11.92 3.31 9.76
CA PRO A 68 13.35 3.26 9.49
C PRO A 68 14.20 3.49 10.72
N SER A 69 13.72 4.27 11.69
CA SER A 69 14.45 4.57 12.93
C SER A 69 14.54 3.37 13.88
N ASN A 70 13.77 2.32 13.66
CA ASN A 70 13.74 1.15 14.55
C ASN A 70 14.23 -0.13 13.88
N MET A 71 14.97 -0.04 12.78
CA MET A 71 15.46 -1.22 12.08
C MET A 71 16.42 -2.07 12.91
N GLY A 72 17.05 -1.47 13.94
CA GLY A 72 17.86 -2.23 14.89
C GLY A 72 17.09 -3.29 15.65
N GLY A 73 15.78 -3.13 15.83
CA GLY A 73 14.90 -4.12 16.47
C GLY A 73 14.24 -5.10 15.51
N PHE A 74 14.52 -5.02 14.22
CA PHE A 74 13.83 -5.80 13.19
C PHE A 74 13.94 -7.31 13.39
N GLU A 75 15.15 -7.83 13.55
CA GLU A 75 15.37 -9.27 13.65
C GLU A 75 14.65 -9.88 14.85
N LYS A 76 14.69 -9.20 16.00
CA LYS A 76 13.99 -9.67 17.21
C LYS A 76 12.49 -9.68 17.00
N ALA A 77 11.94 -8.59 16.47
CA ALA A 77 10.50 -8.47 16.23
C ALA A 77 10.01 -9.52 15.25
N VAL A 78 10.72 -9.74 14.16
CA VAL A 78 10.37 -10.75 13.16
C VAL A 78 10.47 -12.16 13.75
N SER A 79 11.53 -12.47 14.49
CA SER A 79 11.69 -13.78 15.11
C SER A 79 10.55 -14.13 16.06
N GLU A 80 9.99 -13.13 16.76
CA GLU A 80 8.89 -13.32 17.69
C GLU A 80 7.53 -13.44 17.01
N SER A 81 7.35 -12.86 15.82
CA SER A 81 6.03 -12.72 15.21
C SER A 81 5.84 -13.45 13.88
N LEU A 82 6.91 -13.94 13.25
CA LEU A 82 6.84 -14.49 11.90
C LEU A 82 5.84 -15.65 11.77
N SER A 83 5.81 -16.53 12.76
CA SER A 83 4.94 -17.72 12.73
C SER A 83 3.45 -17.39 12.77
N ARG A 84 3.07 -16.22 13.30
CA ARG A 84 1.68 -15.79 13.42
C ARG A 84 1.30 -14.66 12.48
N THR A 85 2.21 -14.27 11.58
CA THR A 85 2.01 -13.18 10.63
C THR A 85 1.82 -13.73 9.23
N ALA A 86 0.76 -13.31 8.57
CA ALA A 86 0.52 -13.59 7.17
C ALA A 86 0.99 -12.41 6.31
N ILE A 87 1.65 -12.73 5.21
CA ILE A 87 2.05 -11.78 4.19
C ILE A 87 1.29 -12.13 2.92
N TRP A 88 0.71 -11.12 2.31
CA TRP A 88 -0.04 -11.26 1.07
C TRP A 88 0.66 -10.51 -0.05
N LYS A 89 0.80 -11.16 -1.18
CA LYS A 89 1.33 -10.56 -2.39
C LYS A 89 0.17 -10.33 -3.37
N ILE A 90 0.15 -9.18 -4.00
CA ILE A 90 -0.86 -8.86 -5.00
C ILE A 90 -0.21 -8.86 -6.38
N GLU A 91 -0.69 -9.74 -7.25
CA GLU A 91 -0.36 -9.67 -8.66
C GLU A 91 -1.26 -8.64 -9.29
N ILE A 92 -0.66 -7.54 -9.75
CA ILE A 92 -1.42 -6.37 -10.22
C ILE A 92 -1.90 -6.62 -11.63
N THR A 93 -3.21 -6.50 -11.85
CA THR A 93 -3.84 -6.62 -13.17
C THR A 93 -4.19 -5.27 -13.78
N GLU A 94 -4.44 -4.25 -12.93
CA GLU A 94 -4.79 -2.92 -13.38
C GLU A 94 -4.38 -1.89 -12.35
N ILE A 95 -3.82 -0.77 -12.80
CA ILE A 95 -3.55 0.40 -11.96
C ILE A 95 -4.15 1.62 -12.65
N THR A 96 -4.91 2.41 -11.89
CA THR A 96 -5.36 3.73 -12.31
C THR A 96 -4.88 4.76 -11.31
N GLY A 97 -4.51 5.93 -11.81
CA GLY A 97 -4.07 7.02 -10.96
C GLY A 97 -4.89 8.28 -11.21
N LYS A 98 -4.99 9.12 -10.19
CA LYS A 98 -5.66 10.41 -10.27
C LYS A 98 -4.88 11.42 -9.44
N ARG A 99 -4.76 12.63 -9.97
CA ARG A 99 -4.05 13.71 -9.28
C ARG A 99 -4.73 15.03 -9.51
N LYS A 100 -4.79 15.86 -8.46
CA LYS A 100 -5.20 17.24 -8.54
C LYS A 100 -4.13 18.10 -7.89
N LYS A 101 -3.49 18.95 -8.66
CA LYS A 101 -2.40 19.83 -8.22
C LYS A 101 -2.51 21.19 -8.90
N TYR A 102 -2.04 22.23 -8.20
CA TYR A 102 -1.94 23.57 -8.74
C TYR A 102 -0.47 23.95 -8.89
N ASP A 103 -0.15 24.73 -9.92
CA ASP A 103 1.21 25.27 -10.10
C ASP A 103 1.46 26.47 -9.18
N SER A 104 2.66 27.04 -9.26
CA SER A 104 3.07 28.19 -8.44
C SER A 104 2.23 29.43 -8.68
N GLN A 105 1.50 29.49 -9.81
CA GLN A 105 0.62 30.61 -10.17
C GLN A 105 -0.84 30.34 -9.83
N GLY A 106 -1.14 29.22 -9.17
CA GLY A 106 -2.49 28.84 -8.76
C GLY A 106 -3.34 28.24 -9.87
N LYS A 107 -2.74 27.87 -10.99
CA LYS A 107 -3.44 27.23 -12.10
C LYS A 107 -3.41 25.71 -11.96
N GLU A 108 -4.56 25.07 -12.15
CA GLU A 108 -4.64 23.62 -12.08
C GLU A 108 -3.81 22.95 -13.16
N MET A 109 -2.92 22.07 -12.74
CA MET A 109 -2.09 21.28 -13.65
C MET A 109 -2.89 20.10 -14.18
N LYS A 110 -3.05 20.03 -15.50
CA LYS A 110 -3.75 18.93 -16.15
C LYS A 110 -2.73 18.09 -16.90
N TYR A 111 -2.74 16.81 -16.59
CA TYR A 111 -1.91 15.84 -17.30
C TYR A 111 -2.76 15.16 -18.36
N GLY A 112 -2.16 14.83 -19.47
CA GLY A 112 -2.80 14.03 -20.47
C GLY A 112 -3.24 12.69 -19.88
N ARG A 113 -4.32 12.13 -20.41
CA ARG A 113 -4.72 10.79 -20.00
C ARG A 113 -3.65 9.80 -20.42
N MET A 114 -3.29 8.99 -19.46
CA MET A 114 -2.50 7.79 -19.71
C MET A 114 -3.48 6.70 -20.12
N GLU A 115 -3.66 6.54 -21.38
CA GLU A 115 -4.53 5.49 -21.91
C GLU A 115 -3.78 4.22 -22.21
#